data_5474f3c0b3b6df65a8f6dd5a2589e62c
#
_entry.id   5474f3c0b3b6df65a8f6dd5a2589e62c
#
_cell.length_a   1.000
_cell.length_b   1.000
_cell.length_c   1.000
_cell.angle_alpha   90.00
_cell.angle_beta   90.00
_cell.angle_gamma   90.00
#
_symmetry.space_group_name_H-M   'P 1'
#
loop_
_entity.id
_entity.type
_entity.pdbx_description
1 polymer ?
#
loop_
_entity_poly.entity_id
_entity_poly.type
_entity_poly.pdbx_seq_one_letter_code
_entity_poly.pdbx_strand_id
1 'polypeptide(L)'
;EITTRLVGSEMCIRDRFRGDETLETLAKGFDAKLREALKDERVKARMDGFEKLEQMPGIKLVPLFIKNAVVNLFNTLEAEKVTLTISNMGRIPLQKELQPYIKGFTAFCSSTTAFTTVCSYGDDLVLGTTWAFRSTEMLKNFYRRLSAEGLDITLYATEVDGE
;
A
#
# COMPACT_ATOMS: atom_id res chain seq x y z
N GLU A 1 -21.91 -3.60 -3.67
CA GLU A 1 -21.04 -4.61 -4.33
C GLU A 1 -19.65 -4.01 -4.47
N ILE A 2 -18.94 -3.95 -3.37
CA ILE A 2 -17.59 -3.36 -3.32
C ILE A 2 -16.61 -4.51 -3.34
N THR A 3 -16.15 -4.71 -4.44
CA THR A 3 -14.96 -5.27 -5.03
C THR A 3 -13.82 -5.53 -4.07
N THR A 4 -13.71 -6.76 -3.70
CA THR A 4 -12.52 -7.48 -3.25
C THR A 4 -11.40 -7.50 -4.33
N ARG A 5 -11.33 -6.50 -5.20
CA ARG A 5 -10.46 -6.47 -6.39
C ARG A 5 -9.12 -5.78 -6.22
N LEU A 6 -8.74 -5.41 -5.00
CA LEU A 6 -7.53 -4.62 -4.77
C LEU A 6 -6.40 -5.35 -4.04
N VAL A 7 -6.54 -6.66 -3.83
CA VAL A 7 -5.45 -7.44 -3.26
C VAL A 7 -4.51 -7.83 -4.40
N GLY A 8 -3.37 -7.17 -4.47
CA GLY A 8 -2.23 -7.60 -5.27
C GLY A 8 -1.83 -6.76 -6.48
N SER A 9 -2.36 -5.55 -6.70
CA SER A 9 -1.80 -4.68 -7.72
C SER A 9 -0.89 -3.63 -7.09
N GLU A 10 0.40 -3.87 -7.12
CA GLU A 10 1.39 -2.81 -6.91
C GLU A 10 1.24 -1.78 -8.02
N MET A 11 0.61 -0.67 -7.68
CA MET A 11 0.45 0.45 -8.58
C MET A 11 1.59 1.44 -8.34
N CYS A 12 2.64 1.32 -9.15
CA CYS A 12 3.70 2.31 -9.18
C CYS A 12 3.20 3.58 -9.87
N ILE A 13 2.66 4.51 -9.10
CA ILE A 13 2.43 5.87 -9.58
C ILE A 13 3.71 6.67 -9.31
N ARG A 14 4.45 6.95 -10.39
CA ARG A 14 5.60 7.84 -10.32
C ARG A 14 5.13 9.26 -10.58
N ASP A 15 5.01 10.03 -9.52
CA ASP A 15 4.81 11.46 -9.62
C ASP A 15 6.06 12.22 -9.18
N ARG A 16 6.46 13.18 -9.99
CA ARG A 16 7.46 14.18 -9.62
C ARG A 16 6.72 15.40 -9.12
N PHE A 17 6.72 15.61 -7.82
CA PHE A 17 6.18 16.81 -7.20
C PHE A 17 7.12 17.99 -7.51
N ARG A 18 6.57 19.06 -8.04
CA ARG A 18 7.31 20.30 -8.32
C ARG A 18 7.38 21.25 -7.15
N GLY A 19 6.60 21.00 -6.10
CA GLY A 19 6.60 21.78 -4.87
C GLY A 19 5.69 23.02 -4.89
N ASP A 20 5.13 23.37 -6.04
CA ASP A 20 4.21 24.50 -6.26
C ASP A 20 2.74 24.06 -6.44
N GLU A 21 2.49 22.76 -6.38
CA GLU A 21 1.18 22.16 -6.63
C GLU A 21 0.32 22.19 -5.35
N THR A 22 -0.96 22.51 -5.52
CA THR A 22 -1.92 22.43 -4.41
C THR A 22 -2.31 20.98 -4.15
N LEU A 23 -2.68 20.67 -2.89
CA LEU A 23 -3.14 19.32 -2.49
C LEU A 23 -4.30 18.83 -3.36
N GLU A 24 -5.21 19.74 -3.73
CA GLU A 24 -6.37 19.42 -4.57
C GLU A 24 -5.94 19.01 -6.00
N THR A 25 -4.99 19.72 -6.57
CA THR A 25 -4.46 19.41 -7.90
C THR A 25 -3.75 18.06 -7.91
N LEU A 26 -2.97 17.79 -6.86
CA LEU A 26 -2.30 16.51 -6.67
C LEU A 26 -3.31 15.36 -6.50
N ALA A 27 -4.33 15.55 -5.68
CA ALA A 27 -5.36 14.54 -5.45
C ALA A 27 -6.13 14.19 -6.74
N LYS A 28 -6.52 15.20 -7.53
CA LYS A 28 -7.18 14.99 -8.84
C LYS A 28 -6.28 14.28 -9.84
N GLY A 29 -5.02 14.67 -9.90
CA GLY A 29 -4.02 14.02 -10.76
C GLY A 29 -3.78 12.57 -10.39
N PHE A 30 -3.70 12.30 -9.09
CA PHE A 30 -3.58 10.93 -8.56
C PHE A 30 -4.81 10.08 -8.90
N ASP A 31 -6.03 10.59 -8.64
CA ASP A 31 -7.28 9.87 -8.94
C ASP A 31 -7.40 9.52 -10.42
N ALA A 32 -7.05 10.44 -11.31
CA ALA A 32 -7.08 10.19 -12.75
C ALA A 32 -6.11 9.08 -13.16
N LYS A 33 -4.87 9.09 -12.65
CA LYS A 33 -3.86 8.06 -12.90
C LYS A 33 -4.27 6.71 -12.31
N LEU A 34 -4.84 6.74 -11.12
CA LEU A 34 -5.35 5.57 -10.43
C LEU A 34 -6.46 4.89 -11.24
N ARG A 35 -7.45 5.65 -11.70
CA ARG A 35 -8.53 5.14 -12.54
C ARG A 35 -8.03 4.56 -13.86
N GLU A 36 -7.05 5.20 -14.47
CA GLU A 36 -6.45 4.69 -15.70
C GLU A 36 -5.68 3.38 -15.47
N ALA A 37 -4.93 3.29 -14.38
CA ALA A 37 -4.18 2.08 -14.03
C ALA A 37 -5.10 0.90 -13.64
N LEU A 38 -6.29 1.20 -13.10
CA LEU A 38 -7.32 0.22 -12.71
C LEU A 38 -8.25 -0.20 -13.87
N LYS A 39 -8.05 0.29 -15.09
CA LYS A 39 -8.83 -0.21 -16.24
C LYS A 39 -8.65 -1.71 -16.37
N ASP A 40 -9.76 -2.42 -16.51
CA ASP A 40 -9.81 -3.89 -16.57
C ASP A 40 -8.85 -4.48 -17.61
N GLU A 41 -8.68 -3.80 -18.73
CA GLU A 41 -7.74 -4.22 -19.79
C GLU A 41 -6.28 -4.20 -19.34
N ARG A 42 -5.86 -3.16 -18.60
CA ARG A 42 -4.49 -3.05 -18.10
C ARG A 42 -4.22 -4.06 -16.98
N VAL A 43 -5.19 -4.27 -16.10
CA VAL A 43 -5.10 -5.25 -15.03
C VAL A 43 -5.01 -6.65 -15.63
N LYS A 44 -5.88 -6.98 -16.59
CA LYS A 44 -5.83 -8.27 -17.31
C LYS A 44 -4.51 -8.47 -18.02
N ALA A 45 -4.03 -7.50 -18.78
CA ALA A 45 -2.75 -7.60 -19.50
C ALA A 45 -1.56 -7.87 -18.57
N ARG A 46 -1.57 -7.30 -17.35
CA ARG A 46 -0.56 -7.61 -16.32
C ARG A 46 -0.68 -9.03 -15.79
N MET A 47 -1.90 -9.45 -15.45
CA MET A 47 -2.16 -10.81 -14.96
C MET A 47 -1.77 -11.86 -16.01
N ASP A 48 -2.17 -11.63 -17.26
CA ASP A 48 -1.80 -12.50 -18.39
C ASP A 48 -0.28 -12.54 -18.61
N GLY A 49 0.41 -11.42 -18.35
CA GLY A 49 1.87 -11.36 -18.41
C GLY A 49 2.54 -12.25 -17.37
N PHE A 50 2.07 -12.23 -16.13
CA PHE A 50 2.57 -13.11 -15.06
C PHE A 50 2.25 -14.57 -15.34
N GLU A 51 1.04 -14.87 -15.79
CA GLU A 51 0.65 -16.25 -16.14
C GLU A 51 1.50 -16.80 -17.28
N LYS A 52 1.73 -16.02 -18.33
CA LYS A 52 2.62 -16.42 -19.44
C LYS A 52 4.05 -16.64 -18.96
N LEU A 53 4.55 -15.82 -18.05
CA LEU A 53 5.87 -15.99 -17.47
C LEU A 53 5.98 -17.30 -16.68
N GLU A 54 4.98 -17.65 -15.89
CA GLU A 54 4.94 -18.91 -15.14
C GLU A 54 4.84 -20.14 -16.05
N GLN A 55 4.13 -20.02 -17.17
CA GLN A 55 3.91 -21.11 -18.11
C GLN A 55 5.11 -21.36 -19.05
N MET A 56 6.09 -20.46 -19.09
CA MET A 56 7.29 -20.65 -19.91
C MET A 56 8.04 -21.93 -19.49
N PRO A 57 8.19 -22.92 -20.41
CA PRO A 57 8.79 -24.21 -20.06
C PRO A 57 10.25 -24.06 -19.58
N GLY A 58 10.96 -23.06 -20.04
CA GLY A 58 12.32 -22.74 -19.58
C GLY A 58 12.40 -22.36 -18.12
N ILE A 59 11.42 -21.62 -17.60
CA ILE A 59 11.39 -21.16 -16.19
C ILE A 59 11.17 -22.34 -15.24
N LYS A 60 10.39 -23.33 -15.64
CA LYS A 60 10.14 -24.53 -14.81
C LYS A 60 11.40 -25.37 -14.59
N LEU A 61 12.32 -25.36 -15.53
CA LEU A 61 13.58 -26.12 -15.48
C LEU A 61 14.69 -25.39 -14.69
N VAL A 62 14.55 -24.08 -14.45
CA VAL A 62 15.55 -23.30 -13.70
C VAL A 62 15.54 -23.71 -12.23
N PRO A 63 16.68 -24.08 -11.64
CA PRO A 63 16.80 -24.40 -10.23
C PRO A 63 16.37 -23.23 -9.32
N LEU A 64 15.80 -23.56 -8.17
CA LEU A 64 15.21 -22.56 -7.25
C LEU A 64 16.20 -21.49 -6.80
N PHE A 65 17.47 -21.87 -6.59
CA PHE A 65 18.48 -20.90 -6.15
C PHE A 65 18.75 -19.79 -7.18
N ILE A 66 18.69 -20.13 -8.48
CA ILE A 66 18.83 -19.14 -9.56
C ILE A 66 17.59 -18.24 -9.60
N LYS A 67 16.37 -18.82 -9.48
CA LYS A 67 15.13 -18.04 -9.39
C LYS A 67 15.18 -17.05 -8.24
N ASN A 68 15.58 -17.50 -7.06
CA ASN A 68 15.68 -16.65 -5.89
C ASN A 68 16.72 -15.52 -6.08
N ALA A 69 17.85 -15.82 -6.68
CA ALA A 69 18.86 -14.79 -6.98
C ALA A 69 18.32 -13.71 -7.93
N VAL A 70 17.62 -14.12 -9.00
CA VAL A 70 17.01 -13.20 -9.96
C VAL A 70 15.91 -12.37 -9.29
N VAL A 71 15.00 -13.01 -8.54
CA VAL A 71 13.92 -12.31 -7.84
C VAL A 71 14.47 -11.32 -6.80
N ASN A 72 15.50 -11.72 -6.04
CA ASN A 72 16.15 -10.82 -5.07
C ASN A 72 16.80 -9.62 -5.76
N LEU A 73 17.47 -9.83 -6.89
CA LEU A 73 18.04 -8.74 -7.67
C LEU A 73 16.97 -7.75 -8.15
N PHE A 74 15.88 -8.27 -8.71
CA PHE A 74 14.75 -7.42 -9.13
C PHE A 74 14.12 -6.68 -7.96
N ASN A 75 13.89 -7.36 -6.84
CA ASN A 75 13.32 -6.74 -5.63
C ASN A 75 14.22 -5.62 -5.11
N THR A 76 15.53 -5.81 -5.11
CA THR A 76 16.48 -4.77 -4.67
C THR A 76 16.42 -3.56 -5.60
N LEU A 77 16.44 -3.78 -6.91
CA LEU A 77 16.37 -2.70 -7.89
C LEU A 77 15.03 -1.93 -7.87
N GLU A 78 13.94 -2.63 -7.59
CA GLU A 78 12.61 -1.98 -7.48
C GLU A 78 12.41 -1.31 -6.11
N ALA A 79 12.93 -1.88 -5.03
CA ALA A 79 12.83 -1.29 -3.68
C ALA A 79 13.45 0.11 -3.61
N GLU A 80 14.55 0.36 -4.32
CA GLU A 80 15.18 1.68 -4.39
C GLU A 80 14.30 2.74 -5.06
N LYS A 81 13.30 2.32 -5.84
CA LYS A 81 12.39 3.22 -6.58
C LYS A 81 11.10 3.53 -5.83
N VAL A 82 10.82 2.82 -4.74
CA VAL A 82 9.57 2.93 -3.98
C VAL A 82 9.85 3.58 -2.62
N THR A 83 9.29 4.76 -2.40
CA THR A 83 9.42 5.47 -1.12
C THR A 83 8.37 5.03 -0.11
N LEU A 84 7.14 4.84 -0.58
CA LEU A 84 6.00 4.47 0.24
C LEU A 84 5.03 3.62 -0.58
N THR A 85 4.57 2.54 0.01
CA THR A 85 3.48 1.73 -0.53
C THR A 85 2.21 1.99 0.28
N ILE A 86 1.11 2.27 -0.40
CA ILE A 86 -0.20 2.46 0.23
C ILE A 86 -1.16 1.39 -0.28
N SER A 87 -1.75 0.64 0.64
CA SER A 87 -2.80 -0.33 0.35
C SER A 87 -4.12 0.13 0.95
N ASN A 88 -5.07 0.47 0.10
CA ASN A 88 -6.41 0.88 0.55
C ASN A 88 -7.35 -0.33 0.50
N MET A 89 -7.73 -0.81 1.68
CA MET A 89 -8.68 -1.91 1.85
C MET A 89 -10.14 -1.43 1.79
N GLY A 90 -10.35 -0.11 1.83
CA GLY A 90 -11.67 0.49 1.82
C GLY A 90 -12.45 0.26 3.11
N ARG A 91 -13.79 0.34 3.00
CA ARG A 91 -14.69 0.11 4.13
C ARG A 91 -14.84 -1.38 4.38
N ILE A 92 -14.61 -1.79 5.64
CA ILE A 92 -14.76 -3.18 6.07
C ILE A 92 -16.24 -3.47 6.34
N PRO A 93 -16.93 -4.32 5.55
CA PRO A 93 -18.29 -4.72 5.83
C PRO A 93 -18.28 -5.78 6.93
N LEU A 94 -19.05 -5.55 7.99
CA LEU A 94 -19.21 -6.53 9.06
C LEU A 94 -20.69 -6.92 9.20
N GLN A 95 -20.95 -8.22 9.41
CA GLN A 95 -22.27 -8.72 9.71
C GLN A 95 -22.79 -8.10 11.00
N LYS A 96 -24.10 -7.81 11.06
CA LYS A 96 -24.72 -7.11 12.19
C LYS A 96 -24.52 -7.84 13.53
N GLU A 97 -24.48 -9.14 13.48
CA GLU A 97 -24.31 -10.01 14.65
C GLU A 97 -22.93 -9.87 15.29
N LEU A 98 -21.92 -9.50 14.51
CA LEU A 98 -20.53 -9.35 14.95
C LEU A 98 -20.19 -7.92 15.40
N GLN A 99 -20.97 -6.93 14.98
CA GLN A 99 -20.71 -5.51 15.29
C GLN A 99 -20.59 -5.20 16.79
N PRO A 100 -21.37 -5.81 17.70
CA PRO A 100 -21.22 -5.55 19.14
C PRO A 100 -19.89 -6.02 19.73
N TYR A 101 -19.24 -6.98 19.08
CA TYR A 101 -18.01 -7.63 19.59
C TYR A 101 -16.73 -7.07 18.97
N ILE A 102 -16.82 -6.46 17.79
CA ILE A 102 -15.67 -5.94 17.06
C ILE A 102 -15.71 -4.43 17.04
N LYS A 103 -14.74 -3.80 17.72
CA LYS A 103 -14.67 -2.34 17.86
C LYS A 103 -13.86 -1.66 16.77
N GLY A 104 -12.99 -2.38 16.11
CA GLY A 104 -12.13 -1.80 15.08
C GLY A 104 -11.32 -2.84 14.31
N PHE A 105 -10.75 -2.43 13.22
CA PHE A 105 -9.86 -3.22 12.38
C PHE A 105 -8.55 -2.48 12.18
N THR A 106 -7.47 -3.22 12.16
CA THR A 106 -6.17 -2.74 11.72
C THR A 106 -5.52 -3.80 10.85
N ALA A 107 -4.73 -3.36 9.90
CA ALA A 107 -3.96 -4.26 9.05
C ALA A 107 -2.52 -3.74 8.95
N PHE A 108 -1.58 -4.66 9.01
CA PHE A 108 -0.16 -4.37 8.83
C PHE A 108 0.43 -5.35 7.82
N CYS A 109 1.40 -4.88 7.07
CA CYS A 109 2.16 -5.71 6.15
C CYS A 109 3.65 -5.53 6.45
N SER A 110 4.39 -6.64 6.48
CA SER A 110 5.85 -6.58 6.60
C SER A 110 6.43 -6.05 5.29
N SER A 111 7.32 -5.07 5.40
CA SER A 111 7.96 -4.44 4.25
C SER A 111 9.38 -4.00 4.58
N THR A 112 10.23 -3.95 3.57
CA THR A 112 11.58 -3.36 3.66
C THR A 112 11.58 -1.84 3.48
N THR A 113 10.43 -1.26 3.11
CA THR A 113 10.21 0.18 2.95
C THR A 113 9.05 0.64 3.82
N ALA A 114 8.66 1.90 3.72
CA ALA A 114 7.43 2.37 4.37
C ALA A 114 6.20 1.74 3.70
N PHE A 115 5.31 1.16 4.50
CA PHE A 115 4.07 0.58 4.03
C PHE A 115 2.91 1.06 4.90
N THR A 116 1.87 1.58 4.27
CA THR A 116 0.67 2.04 4.98
C THR A 116 -0.57 1.34 4.44
N THR A 117 -1.29 0.67 5.31
CA THR A 117 -2.64 0.18 5.02
C THR A 117 -3.66 1.19 5.48
N VAL A 118 -4.72 1.33 4.70
CA VAL A 118 -5.84 2.23 4.99
C VAL A 118 -7.11 1.39 5.01
N CYS A 119 -7.86 1.45 6.09
CA CYS A 119 -9.19 0.84 6.14
C CYS A 119 -10.13 1.71 6.97
N SER A 120 -11.42 1.59 6.75
CA SER A 120 -12.44 2.26 7.54
C SER A 120 -13.46 1.28 8.08
N TYR A 121 -13.87 1.52 9.32
CA TYR A 121 -14.92 0.77 10.00
C TYR A 121 -15.74 1.72 10.87
N GLY A 122 -17.06 1.73 10.67
CA GLY A 122 -17.91 2.74 11.28
C GLY A 122 -17.54 4.14 10.80
N ASP A 123 -17.22 5.02 11.74
CA ASP A 123 -16.77 6.39 11.50
C ASP A 123 -15.26 6.56 11.63
N ASP A 124 -14.55 5.47 11.93
CA ASP A 124 -13.10 5.50 12.12
C ASP A 124 -12.37 5.18 10.81
N LEU A 125 -11.34 5.97 10.51
CA LEU A 125 -10.34 5.69 9.50
C LEU A 125 -9.06 5.21 10.19
N VAL A 126 -8.65 3.99 9.90
CA VAL A 126 -7.47 3.39 10.50
C VAL A 126 -6.32 3.33 9.50
N LEU A 127 -5.19 3.87 9.91
CA LEU A 127 -3.93 3.85 9.17
C LEU A 127 -2.95 2.92 9.90
N GLY A 128 -2.72 1.73 9.35
CA GLY A 128 -1.70 0.81 9.85
C GLY A 128 -0.39 1.05 9.12
N THR A 129 0.61 1.62 9.78
CA THR A 129 1.89 1.97 9.13
C THR A 129 3.02 1.11 9.68
N THR A 130 3.70 0.41 8.77
CA THR A 130 4.98 -0.24 9.02
C THR A 130 6.09 0.66 8.50
N TRP A 131 7.06 0.97 9.34
CA TRP A 131 8.10 1.95 9.05
C TRP A 131 9.48 1.33 9.19
N ALA A 132 10.17 1.18 8.08
CA ALA A 132 11.49 0.53 8.04
C ALA A 132 12.66 1.51 8.20
N PHE A 133 12.40 2.82 8.23
CA PHE A 133 13.45 3.82 8.31
C PHE A 133 13.73 4.23 9.76
N ARG A 134 14.98 4.58 10.03
CA ARG A 134 15.42 5.02 11.36
C ARG A 134 14.81 6.37 11.78
N SER A 135 14.63 7.29 10.82
CA SER A 135 14.01 8.59 11.08
C SER A 135 12.49 8.50 10.96
N THR A 136 11.77 8.96 11.97
CA THR A 136 10.30 9.04 12.01
C THR A 136 9.77 10.45 11.71
N GLU A 137 10.63 11.39 11.32
CA GLU A 137 10.26 12.80 11.11
C GLU A 137 9.15 12.97 10.05
N MET A 138 9.23 12.24 8.95
CA MET A 138 8.21 12.28 7.90
C MET A 138 6.85 11.84 8.43
N LEU A 139 6.82 10.76 9.21
CA LEU A 139 5.61 10.22 9.81
C LEU A 139 5.01 11.20 10.84
N LYS A 140 5.85 11.78 11.71
CA LYS A 140 5.43 12.82 12.66
C LYS A 140 4.84 14.03 11.95
N ASN A 141 5.48 14.52 10.90
CA ASN A 141 4.99 15.67 10.15
C ASN A 141 3.68 15.37 9.42
N PHE A 142 3.52 14.15 8.92
CA PHE A 142 2.27 13.69 8.33
C PHE A 142 1.11 13.76 9.33
N TYR A 143 1.25 13.15 10.50
CA TYR A 143 0.17 13.16 11.50
C TYR A 143 -0.07 14.55 12.09
N ARG A 144 0.98 15.36 12.29
CA ARG A 144 0.83 16.77 12.71
C ARG A 144 0.02 17.57 11.70
N ARG A 145 0.25 17.33 10.40
CA ARG A 145 -0.52 18.02 9.36
C ARG A 145 -1.97 17.61 9.38
N LEU A 146 -2.27 16.34 9.52
CA LEU A 146 -3.65 15.86 9.64
C LEU A 146 -4.36 16.46 10.87
N SER A 147 -3.68 16.50 12.01
CA SER A 147 -4.23 17.14 13.22
C SER A 147 -4.45 18.65 13.05
N ALA A 148 -3.57 19.34 12.32
CA ALA A 148 -3.74 20.76 12.01
C ALA A 148 -4.94 21.05 11.10
N GLU A 149 -5.37 20.10 10.31
CA GLU A 149 -6.61 20.16 9.50
C GLU A 149 -7.88 19.85 10.34
N GLY A 150 -7.74 19.65 11.65
CA GLY A 150 -8.85 19.45 12.57
C GLY A 150 -9.30 18.00 12.77
N LEU A 151 -8.50 17.04 12.32
CA LEU A 151 -8.79 15.63 12.56
C LEU A 151 -8.37 15.22 13.98
N ASP A 152 -9.25 14.50 14.67
CA ASP A 152 -8.92 13.86 15.95
C ASP A 152 -8.12 12.58 15.67
N ILE A 153 -6.91 12.51 16.21
CA ILE A 153 -5.96 11.43 15.91
C ILE A 153 -5.52 10.76 17.20
N THR A 154 -5.78 9.47 17.28
CA THR A 154 -5.21 8.60 18.31
C THR A 154 -4.10 7.75 17.70
N LEU A 155 -2.90 7.80 18.28
CA LEU A 155 -1.74 7.03 17.82
C LEU A 155 -1.49 5.85 18.76
N TYR A 156 -1.35 4.69 18.15
CA TYR A 156 -0.87 3.48 18.81
C TYR A 156 0.48 3.11 18.20
N ALA A 157 1.47 2.92 19.01
CA ALA A 157 2.79 2.46 18.58
C ALA A 157 3.17 1.18 19.30
N THR A 158 3.89 0.29 18.64
CA THR A 158 4.58 -0.80 19.33
C THR A 158 5.72 -0.19 20.13
N GLU A 159 5.76 -0.50 21.43
CA GLU A 159 6.94 -0.19 22.25
C GLU A 159 8.12 -0.97 21.66
N VAL A 160 9.12 -0.26 21.21
CA VAL A 160 10.42 -0.86 20.93
C VAL A 160 11.17 -0.81 22.24
N ASP A 161 11.34 -1.97 22.87
CA ASP A 161 12.24 -2.08 24.02
C ASP A 161 13.59 -1.54 23.60
N GLY A 162 13.94 -0.41 24.21
CA GLY A 162 15.18 0.26 23.87
C GLY A 162 16.37 -0.57 24.38
N GLU A 163 17.24 -0.97 23.48
CA GLU A 163 18.63 -1.23 23.80
C GLU A 163 19.39 0.08 24.02
#